data_57f0c6e56c1cb73306c3a5ddae7b3621
#
_entry.id   57f0c6e56c1cb73306c3a5ddae7b3621
#
_cell.length_a   1.000
_cell.length_b   1.000
_cell.length_c   1.000
_cell.angle_alpha   90.00
_cell.angle_beta   90.00
_cell.angle_gamma   90.00
#
_symmetry.space_group_name_H-M   'P 1'
#
loop_
_entity.id
_entity.type
_entity.pdbx_description
1 polymer ?
#
loop_
_entity_poly.entity_id
_entity_poly.type
_entity_poly.pdbx_seq_one_letter_code
_entity_poly.pdbx_strand_id
1 'polypeptide(L)'
;KTGSPTVTLRSVSLDLPSAALASQALGPPVNSVEMSCQSWPELGRKMISRIPRPLYAQHVDRRDSVLGEFRHPTDGLRVNYRELIQRVFRDHWWRDPRDPKALKSGEFSLIENNFSMFFGIAVMLYEATLISDQSPFDKHIAALKNKPGGKPLEGLAAFGFSVFMDRGKCVDCHRGPELTASGLESFKADREHREQVELMRVHE
;
A
#
# COMPACT_ATOMS: atom_id res chain seq x y z
N LYS A 1 13.12 4.13 -45.38
CA LYS A 1 12.52 3.36 -44.25
C LYS A 1 12.97 4.06 -42.96
N THR A 2 12.23 5.04 -42.53
CA THR A 2 12.40 5.66 -41.22
C THR A 2 11.80 4.72 -40.22
N GLY A 3 12.63 3.89 -39.55
CA GLY A 3 12.20 3.09 -38.43
C GLY A 3 11.74 4.03 -37.30
N SER A 4 10.51 3.87 -36.83
CA SER A 4 10.07 4.58 -35.65
C SER A 4 11.04 4.25 -34.50
N PRO A 5 11.42 5.21 -33.66
CA PRO A 5 12.33 4.95 -32.55
C PRO A 5 11.72 3.89 -31.64
N THR A 6 12.50 2.87 -31.32
CA THR A 6 12.07 1.84 -30.35
C THR A 6 12.08 2.48 -28.96
N VAL A 7 10.91 2.71 -28.42
CA VAL A 7 10.76 3.21 -27.04
C VAL A 7 10.92 2.02 -26.08
N THR A 8 11.89 2.12 -25.19
CA THR A 8 12.16 1.12 -24.15
C THR A 8 11.87 1.73 -22.79
N LEU A 9 11.04 1.05 -22.00
CA LEU A 9 10.78 1.43 -20.60
C LEU A 9 12.01 1.12 -19.75
N ARG A 10 12.40 2.03 -18.89
CA ARG A 10 13.45 1.80 -17.89
C ARG A 10 12.87 1.81 -16.48
N SER A 11 13.46 1.00 -15.59
CA SER A 11 13.11 1.02 -14.18
C SER A 11 13.84 2.16 -13.47
N VAL A 12 13.10 2.90 -12.65
CA VAL A 12 13.65 3.94 -11.78
C VAL A 12 13.21 3.68 -10.34
N SER A 13 14.02 4.09 -9.37
CA SER A 13 13.65 4.04 -7.95
C SER A 13 12.85 5.27 -7.58
N LEU A 14 11.76 5.07 -6.84
CA LEU A 14 11.02 6.16 -6.19
C LEU A 14 11.52 6.31 -4.76
N ASP A 15 11.93 7.51 -4.41
CA ASP A 15 12.20 7.90 -3.03
C ASP A 15 10.92 8.50 -2.43
N LEU A 16 10.22 7.71 -1.63
CA LEU A 16 9.00 8.10 -0.96
C LEU A 16 9.24 8.18 0.54
N PRO A 17 9.14 9.38 1.15
CA PRO A 17 9.22 9.51 2.60
C PRO A 17 8.17 8.63 3.29
N SER A 18 8.57 7.92 4.35
CA SER A 18 7.66 7.06 5.13
C SER A 18 6.98 5.94 4.32
N ALA A 19 7.67 5.37 3.35
CA ALA A 19 7.11 4.37 2.42
C ALA A 19 6.89 2.98 3.03
N ALA A 20 7.07 2.79 4.34
CA ALA A 20 6.94 1.49 4.99
C ALA A 20 5.58 0.81 4.71
N LEU A 21 4.48 1.57 4.79
CA LEU A 21 3.14 1.05 4.50
C LEU A 21 2.96 0.69 3.02
N ALA A 22 3.51 1.50 2.11
CA ALA A 22 3.48 1.18 0.69
C ALA A 22 4.27 -0.11 0.39
N SER A 23 5.45 -0.25 0.97
CA SER A 23 6.29 -1.45 0.82
C SER A 23 5.61 -2.69 1.38
N GLN A 24 5.01 -2.61 2.58
CA GLN A 24 4.27 -3.70 3.20
C GLN A 24 3.10 -4.17 2.33
N ALA A 25 2.36 -3.24 1.75
CA ALA A 25 1.21 -3.56 0.89
C ALA A 25 1.60 -4.33 -0.39
N LEU A 26 2.85 -4.26 -0.83
CA LEU A 26 3.30 -4.87 -2.08
C LEU A 26 3.65 -6.35 -1.95
N GLY A 27 3.94 -6.87 -0.77
CA GLY A 27 4.32 -8.26 -0.55
C GLY A 27 3.18 -9.25 -0.83
N PRO A 28 2.07 -9.18 -0.07
CA PRO A 28 1.00 -10.18 -0.10
C PRO A 28 0.39 -10.44 -1.48
N PRO A 29 0.09 -9.42 -2.32
CA PRO A 29 -0.61 -9.65 -3.59
C PRO A 29 0.12 -10.54 -4.59
N VAL A 30 1.44 -10.60 -4.52
CA VAL A 30 2.28 -11.42 -5.43
C VAL A 30 2.94 -12.60 -4.74
N ASN A 31 2.68 -12.80 -3.45
CA ASN A 31 3.18 -13.92 -2.67
C ASN A 31 2.34 -15.17 -2.94
N SER A 32 3.00 -16.27 -3.34
CA SER A 32 2.36 -17.54 -3.70
C SER A 32 1.66 -18.25 -2.54
N VAL A 33 2.10 -17.98 -1.31
CA VAL A 33 1.51 -18.56 -0.10
C VAL A 33 0.31 -17.75 0.40
N GLU A 34 0.33 -16.42 0.18
CA GLU A 34 -0.70 -15.52 0.72
C GLU A 34 -1.84 -15.29 -0.28
N MET A 35 -1.55 -14.82 -1.51
CA MET A 35 -2.60 -14.42 -2.45
C MET A 35 -2.43 -14.95 -3.87
N SER A 36 -1.26 -14.77 -4.50
CA SER A 36 -1.10 -15.06 -5.93
C SER A 36 0.34 -15.37 -6.30
N CYS A 37 0.51 -16.21 -7.33
CA CYS A 37 1.82 -16.47 -7.95
C CYS A 37 2.10 -15.53 -9.14
N GLN A 38 1.33 -14.48 -9.34
CA GLN A 38 1.46 -13.59 -10.49
C GLN A 38 2.46 -12.46 -10.20
N SER A 39 3.11 -11.97 -11.23
CA SER A 39 3.91 -10.75 -11.15
C SER A 39 3.01 -9.50 -11.04
N TRP A 40 3.58 -8.38 -10.58
CA TRP A 40 2.86 -7.11 -10.52
C TRP A 40 2.30 -6.64 -11.86
N PRO A 41 3.02 -6.75 -13.01
CA PRO A 41 2.44 -6.39 -14.31
C PRO A 41 1.25 -7.29 -14.71
N GLU A 42 1.29 -8.59 -14.39
CA GLU A 42 0.17 -9.52 -14.64
C GLU A 42 -1.04 -9.16 -13.78
N LEU A 43 -0.81 -8.87 -12.50
CA LEU A 43 -1.85 -8.39 -11.60
C LEU A 43 -2.44 -7.06 -12.10
N GLY A 44 -1.58 -6.12 -12.51
CA GLY A 44 -1.99 -4.86 -13.14
C GLY A 44 -2.89 -5.08 -14.36
N ARG A 45 -2.48 -5.95 -15.27
CA ARG A 45 -3.30 -6.33 -16.43
C ARG A 45 -4.66 -6.90 -16.03
N LYS A 46 -4.68 -7.79 -15.03
CA LYS A 46 -5.92 -8.34 -14.49
C LYS A 46 -6.85 -7.25 -13.97
N MET A 47 -6.34 -6.36 -13.13
CA MET A 47 -7.13 -5.31 -12.49
C MET A 47 -7.64 -4.25 -13.48
N ILE A 48 -6.80 -3.87 -14.46
CA ILE A 48 -7.12 -2.81 -15.42
C ILE A 48 -8.02 -3.29 -16.56
N SER A 49 -7.87 -4.56 -16.98
CA SER A 49 -8.50 -5.06 -18.23
C SER A 49 -9.53 -6.16 -18.00
N ARG A 50 -9.46 -6.92 -16.90
CA ARG A 50 -10.35 -8.07 -16.66
C ARG A 50 -11.35 -7.84 -15.54
N ILE A 51 -11.01 -7.05 -14.54
CA ILE A 51 -11.94 -6.69 -13.48
C ILE A 51 -12.84 -5.56 -14.00
N PRO A 52 -14.16 -5.74 -14.04
CA PRO A 52 -15.05 -4.77 -14.67
C PRO A 52 -15.07 -3.43 -13.94
N ARG A 53 -14.97 -3.46 -12.61
CA ARG A 53 -14.95 -2.27 -11.76
C ARG A 53 -14.48 -2.61 -10.34
N PRO A 54 -13.96 -1.64 -9.57
CA PRO A 54 -13.64 -1.84 -8.16
C PRO A 54 -14.87 -2.31 -7.37
N LEU A 55 -14.66 -3.18 -6.39
CA LEU A 55 -15.69 -3.71 -5.48
C LEU A 55 -16.87 -4.39 -6.20
N TYR A 56 -16.68 -4.93 -7.40
CA TYR A 56 -17.76 -5.44 -8.27
C TYR A 56 -18.64 -6.54 -7.64
N ALA A 57 -18.15 -7.20 -6.59
CA ALA A 57 -18.88 -8.22 -5.85
C ALA A 57 -19.34 -7.73 -4.46
N GLN A 58 -19.29 -6.42 -4.19
CA GLN A 58 -19.60 -5.84 -2.90
C GLN A 58 -20.62 -4.70 -3.05
N HIS A 59 -21.59 -4.66 -2.15
CA HIS A 59 -22.51 -3.53 -2.06
C HIS A 59 -21.80 -2.31 -1.46
N VAL A 60 -21.93 -1.16 -2.13
CA VAL A 60 -21.45 0.13 -1.63
C VAL A 60 -22.65 0.93 -1.13
N ASP A 61 -22.67 1.29 0.16
CA ASP A 61 -23.77 2.07 0.73
C ASP A 61 -23.78 3.50 0.15
N ARG A 62 -24.99 3.99 -0.16
CA ARG A 62 -25.18 5.36 -0.66
C ARG A 62 -24.66 6.43 0.31
N ARG A 63 -24.68 6.12 1.61
CA ARG A 63 -24.25 7.04 2.68
C ARG A 63 -22.76 6.95 2.98
N ASP A 64 -22.00 6.08 2.29
CA ASP A 64 -20.56 6.07 2.44
C ASP A 64 -20.00 7.44 2.06
N SER A 65 -19.23 8.03 2.96
CA SER A 65 -18.76 9.42 2.83
C SER A 65 -17.74 9.62 1.71
N VAL A 66 -17.12 8.57 1.21
CA VAL A 66 -16.08 8.59 0.17
C VAL A 66 -16.55 7.91 -1.10
N LEU A 67 -17.09 6.70 -0.99
CA LEU A 67 -17.44 5.86 -2.13
C LEU A 67 -18.89 6.02 -2.58
N GLY A 68 -19.75 6.56 -1.73
CA GLY A 68 -21.20 6.64 -1.98
C GLY A 68 -21.57 7.37 -3.28
N GLU A 69 -20.84 8.42 -3.63
CA GLU A 69 -21.05 9.16 -4.90
C GLU A 69 -20.64 8.36 -6.14
N PHE A 70 -19.67 7.46 -5.98
CA PHE A 70 -19.15 6.60 -7.06
C PHE A 70 -19.85 5.25 -7.15
N ARG A 71 -20.78 4.93 -6.24
CA ARG A 71 -21.44 3.64 -6.19
C ARG A 71 -22.14 3.29 -7.50
N HIS A 72 -22.03 2.02 -7.90
CA HIS A 72 -22.86 1.47 -8.97
C HIS A 72 -24.28 1.18 -8.44
N PRO A 73 -25.33 1.22 -9.27
CA PRO A 73 -26.71 0.92 -8.84
C PRO A 73 -26.88 -0.46 -8.20
N THR A 74 -26.10 -1.45 -8.62
CA THR A 74 -26.05 -2.80 -8.03
C THR A 74 -24.88 -2.88 -7.06
N ASP A 75 -23.73 -3.43 -7.50
CA ASP A 75 -22.54 -3.64 -6.69
C ASP A 75 -21.33 -2.95 -7.28
N GLY A 76 -20.39 -2.53 -6.43
CA GLY A 76 -19.15 -1.88 -6.80
C GLY A 76 -19.29 -0.40 -7.17
N LEU A 77 -18.27 0.11 -7.85
CA LEU A 77 -18.18 1.52 -8.26
C LEU A 77 -18.50 1.68 -9.75
N ARG A 78 -18.95 2.87 -10.16
CA ARG A 78 -19.22 3.22 -11.57
C ARG A 78 -17.96 3.49 -12.40
N VAL A 79 -16.84 3.63 -11.75
CA VAL A 79 -15.51 3.88 -12.34
C VAL A 79 -14.71 2.58 -12.40
N ASN A 80 -13.78 2.46 -13.34
CA ASN A 80 -12.83 1.35 -13.39
C ASN A 80 -11.46 1.76 -12.84
N TYR A 81 -10.56 0.78 -12.63
CA TYR A 81 -9.23 1.05 -12.07
C TYR A 81 -8.38 1.97 -12.96
N ARG A 82 -8.50 1.84 -14.28
CA ARG A 82 -7.79 2.73 -15.21
C ARG A 82 -8.21 4.18 -15.03
N GLU A 83 -9.50 4.44 -14.96
CA GLU A 83 -10.05 5.80 -14.75
C GLU A 83 -9.60 6.39 -13.41
N LEU A 84 -9.57 5.59 -12.35
CA LEU A 84 -9.10 6.04 -11.04
C LEU A 84 -7.61 6.43 -11.09
N ILE A 85 -6.76 5.59 -11.68
CA ILE A 85 -5.34 5.89 -11.86
C ILE A 85 -5.13 7.17 -12.66
N GLN A 86 -5.85 7.33 -13.77
CA GLN A 86 -5.75 8.50 -14.64
C GLN A 86 -6.19 9.80 -13.98
N ARG A 87 -7.11 9.74 -13.03
CA ARG A 87 -7.59 10.91 -12.27
C ARG A 87 -6.62 11.36 -11.18
N VAL A 88 -5.86 10.42 -10.60
CA VAL A 88 -5.08 10.65 -9.38
C VAL A 88 -3.60 10.83 -9.69
N PHE A 89 -3.06 10.06 -10.62
CA PHE A 89 -1.63 10.05 -10.92
C PHE A 89 -1.30 10.88 -12.17
N ARG A 90 -0.10 11.48 -12.19
CA ARG A 90 0.41 12.22 -13.35
C ARG A 90 0.52 11.31 -14.54
N ASP A 91 0.27 11.83 -15.74
CA ASP A 91 0.16 11.07 -16.98
C ASP A 91 1.46 10.37 -17.40
N HIS A 92 2.62 10.91 -17.08
CA HIS A 92 3.92 10.26 -17.38
C HIS A 92 4.10 8.90 -16.66
N TRP A 93 3.32 8.59 -15.62
CA TRP A 93 3.37 7.30 -14.93
C TRP A 93 2.45 6.23 -15.53
N TRP A 94 1.44 6.61 -16.30
CA TRP A 94 0.46 5.67 -16.84
C TRP A 94 0.27 5.77 -18.35
N ARG A 95 0.64 6.90 -18.98
CA ARG A 95 0.51 7.09 -20.44
C ARG A 95 1.67 6.42 -21.11
N ASP A 96 1.42 5.25 -21.72
CA ASP A 96 2.44 4.55 -22.48
C ASP A 96 2.83 5.35 -23.73
N PRO A 97 4.12 5.66 -23.94
CA PRO A 97 4.58 6.32 -25.14
C PRO A 97 4.55 5.41 -26.38
N ARG A 98 4.39 4.10 -26.19
CA ARG A 98 4.30 3.11 -27.26
C ARG A 98 2.84 2.97 -27.74
N ASP A 99 2.67 2.70 -29.04
CA ASP A 99 1.36 2.32 -29.56
C ASP A 99 0.92 0.99 -28.89
N PRO A 100 -0.26 0.93 -28.28
CA PRO A 100 -0.77 -0.31 -27.69
C PRO A 100 -0.81 -1.49 -28.68
N LYS A 101 -0.99 -1.22 -29.99
CA LYS A 101 -0.97 -2.23 -31.05
C LYS A 101 0.43 -2.72 -31.40
N ALA A 102 1.47 -1.97 -31.00
CA ALA A 102 2.87 -2.34 -31.22
C ALA A 102 3.43 -3.22 -30.11
N LEU A 103 2.71 -3.38 -29.00
CA LEU A 103 3.12 -4.26 -27.89
C LEU A 103 3.06 -5.72 -28.36
N LYS A 104 4.18 -6.43 -28.20
CA LYS A 104 4.28 -7.86 -28.51
C LYS A 104 3.49 -8.68 -27.50
N SER A 105 3.18 -9.91 -27.89
CA SER A 105 2.59 -10.88 -26.99
C SER A 105 3.50 -11.06 -25.76
N GLY A 106 2.94 -10.92 -24.55
CA GLY A 106 3.69 -11.01 -23.30
C GLY A 106 4.26 -9.66 -22.78
N GLU A 107 4.31 -8.62 -23.59
CA GLU A 107 4.68 -7.29 -23.09
C GLU A 107 3.54 -6.61 -22.33
N PHE A 108 3.91 -5.76 -21.38
CA PHE A 108 2.99 -5.00 -20.55
C PHE A 108 3.07 -3.51 -20.90
N SER A 109 1.93 -2.84 -20.87
CA SER A 109 1.84 -1.38 -20.99
C SER A 109 2.44 -0.69 -19.76
N LEU A 110 2.76 0.61 -19.87
CA LEU A 110 3.31 1.38 -18.77
C LEU A 110 2.43 1.35 -17.52
N ILE A 111 1.11 1.51 -17.69
CA ILE A 111 0.16 1.45 -16.56
C ILE A 111 0.12 0.06 -15.89
N GLU A 112 0.32 -1.03 -16.64
CA GLU A 112 0.40 -2.39 -16.10
C GLU A 112 1.71 -2.60 -15.35
N ASN A 113 2.83 -2.14 -15.89
CA ASN A 113 4.15 -2.22 -15.25
C ASN A 113 4.20 -1.41 -13.94
N ASN A 114 3.56 -0.25 -13.90
CA ASN A 114 3.55 0.63 -12.74
C ASN A 114 2.41 0.35 -11.76
N PHE A 115 1.68 -0.74 -11.94
CA PHE A 115 0.51 -1.02 -11.08
C PHE A 115 0.89 -1.18 -9.60
N SER A 116 2.05 -1.73 -9.29
CA SER A 116 2.58 -1.80 -7.91
C SER A 116 2.68 -0.42 -7.27
N MET A 117 3.21 0.57 -7.98
CA MET A 117 3.31 1.94 -7.48
C MET A 117 1.93 2.52 -7.16
N PHE A 118 0.96 2.40 -8.08
CA PHE A 118 -0.39 2.92 -7.86
C PHE A 118 -1.07 2.25 -6.67
N PHE A 119 -0.95 0.93 -6.57
CA PHE A 119 -1.51 0.16 -5.47
C PHE A 119 -0.84 0.52 -4.14
N GLY A 120 0.48 0.45 -4.06
CA GLY A 120 1.21 0.70 -2.82
C GLY A 120 1.00 2.11 -2.28
N ILE A 121 1.04 3.15 -3.14
CA ILE A 121 0.78 4.53 -2.72
C ILE A 121 -0.68 4.70 -2.28
N ALA A 122 -1.64 4.11 -2.99
CA ALA A 122 -3.05 4.22 -2.61
C ALA A 122 -3.33 3.58 -1.24
N VAL A 123 -2.79 2.38 -0.99
CA VAL A 123 -2.91 1.70 0.31
C VAL A 123 -2.21 2.50 1.41
N MET A 124 -0.98 2.95 1.19
CA MET A 124 -0.25 3.80 2.15
C MET A 124 -1.04 5.05 2.54
N LEU A 125 -1.60 5.76 1.56
CA LEU A 125 -2.38 6.98 1.84
C LEU A 125 -3.68 6.68 2.59
N TYR A 126 -4.33 5.56 2.30
CA TYR A 126 -5.50 5.11 3.05
C TYR A 126 -5.12 4.77 4.49
N GLU A 127 -4.11 3.94 4.69
CA GLU A 127 -3.65 3.54 6.03
C GLU A 127 -3.16 4.73 6.86
N ALA A 128 -2.57 5.75 6.23
CA ALA A 128 -2.19 6.99 6.89
C ALA A 128 -3.37 7.78 7.47
N THR A 129 -4.60 7.50 7.03
CA THR A 129 -5.82 8.08 7.63
C THR A 129 -6.32 7.31 8.84
N LEU A 130 -5.86 6.07 9.04
CA LEU A 130 -6.27 5.18 10.12
C LEU A 130 -5.44 5.44 11.39
N ILE A 131 -5.64 6.58 12.00
CA ILE A 131 -4.92 6.98 13.20
C ILE A 131 -5.60 6.38 14.45
N SER A 132 -4.88 5.50 15.15
CA SER A 132 -5.30 4.96 16.44
C SER A 132 -4.45 5.58 17.56
N ASP A 133 -4.94 6.66 18.16
CA ASP A 133 -4.23 7.41 19.21
C ASP A 133 -4.95 7.41 20.56
N GLN A 134 -6.03 6.66 20.68
CA GLN A 134 -6.88 6.60 21.89
C GLN A 134 -7.07 5.17 22.42
N SER A 135 -6.25 4.24 21.96
CA SER A 135 -6.31 2.85 22.43
C SER A 135 -5.96 2.73 23.93
N PRO A 136 -6.31 1.64 24.61
CA PRO A 136 -5.85 1.38 25.97
C PRO A 136 -4.31 1.42 26.10
N PHE A 137 -3.59 0.99 25.05
CA PHE A 137 -2.13 1.05 24.99
C PHE A 137 -1.62 2.49 24.93
N ASP A 138 -2.21 3.35 24.08
CA ASP A 138 -1.82 4.77 23.99
C ASP A 138 -2.00 5.49 25.33
N LYS A 139 -3.12 5.21 26.01
CA LYS A 139 -3.39 5.75 27.35
C LYS A 139 -2.41 5.25 28.38
N HIS A 140 -1.96 4.00 28.29
CA HIS A 140 -0.92 3.46 29.15
C HIS A 140 0.42 4.15 28.91
N ILE A 141 0.83 4.31 27.67
CA ILE A 141 2.05 5.04 27.34
C ILE A 141 1.99 6.51 27.79
N ALA A 142 0.83 7.15 27.62
CA ALA A 142 0.59 8.49 28.16
C ALA A 142 0.73 8.55 29.69
N ALA A 143 0.24 7.55 30.41
CA ALA A 143 0.40 7.46 31.86
C ALA A 143 1.88 7.31 32.26
N LEU A 144 2.63 6.44 31.59
CA LEU A 144 4.08 6.27 31.84
C LEU A 144 4.87 7.56 31.61
N LYS A 145 4.41 8.42 30.69
CA LYS A 145 5.02 9.72 30.37
C LYS A 145 4.40 10.88 31.17
N ASN A 146 3.56 10.61 32.17
CA ASN A 146 2.82 11.60 32.96
C ASN A 146 2.05 12.62 32.08
N LYS A 147 1.49 12.17 30.95
CA LYS A 147 0.70 13.03 30.05
C LYS A 147 -0.78 13.05 30.47
N PRO A 148 -1.49 14.16 30.21
CA PRO A 148 -2.94 14.24 30.45
C PRO A 148 -3.71 13.11 29.73
N GLY A 149 -4.72 12.56 30.40
CA GLY A 149 -5.54 11.46 29.85
C GLY A 149 -4.88 10.08 29.92
N GLY A 150 -3.65 9.99 30.45
CA GLY A 150 -2.98 8.70 30.64
C GLY A 150 -3.72 7.81 31.65
N LYS A 151 -3.85 6.53 31.32
CA LYS A 151 -4.47 5.49 32.18
C LYS A 151 -3.64 4.23 32.08
N PRO A 152 -3.08 3.71 33.19
CA PRO A 152 -2.35 2.44 33.20
C PRO A 152 -3.18 1.28 32.69
N LEU A 153 -2.55 0.29 32.07
CA LEU A 153 -3.16 -1.02 31.85
C LEU A 153 -3.32 -1.72 33.20
N GLU A 154 -4.40 -2.47 33.33
CA GLU A 154 -4.73 -3.21 34.55
C GLU A 154 -5.08 -4.67 34.23
N GLY A 155 -5.01 -5.53 35.25
CA GLY A 155 -5.43 -6.93 35.16
C GLY A 155 -4.73 -7.73 34.08
N LEU A 156 -5.49 -8.48 33.29
CA LEU A 156 -4.95 -9.32 32.20
C LEU A 156 -4.22 -8.52 31.11
N ALA A 157 -4.63 -7.28 30.85
CA ALA A 157 -3.98 -6.43 29.87
C ALA A 157 -2.56 -6.02 30.32
N ALA A 158 -2.40 -5.68 31.62
CA ALA A 158 -1.09 -5.38 32.19
C ALA A 158 -0.19 -6.64 32.19
N PHE A 159 -0.75 -7.78 32.54
CA PHE A 159 -0.03 -9.06 32.46
C PHE A 159 0.39 -9.40 31.04
N GLY A 160 -0.52 -9.27 30.06
CA GLY A 160 -0.21 -9.48 28.64
C GLY A 160 0.89 -8.54 28.15
N PHE A 161 0.89 -7.28 28.57
CA PHE A 161 1.94 -6.33 28.25
C PHE A 161 3.30 -6.75 28.83
N SER A 162 3.36 -7.26 30.08
CA SER A 162 4.61 -7.78 30.65
C SER A 162 5.14 -9.01 29.86
N VAL A 163 4.24 -9.90 29.44
CA VAL A 163 4.61 -11.04 28.58
C VAL A 163 5.17 -10.55 27.24
N PHE A 164 4.52 -9.55 26.63
CA PHE A 164 4.97 -8.96 25.37
C PHE A 164 6.39 -8.37 25.47
N MET A 165 6.67 -7.68 26.58
CA MET A 165 7.97 -7.04 26.81
C MET A 165 9.07 -8.02 27.17
N ASP A 166 8.78 -9.05 27.95
CA ASP A 166 9.80 -9.93 28.57
C ASP A 166 9.78 -11.35 28.00
N ARG A 167 8.83 -12.18 28.46
CA ARG A 167 8.83 -13.61 28.17
C ARG A 167 8.56 -13.95 26.71
N GLY A 168 7.67 -13.22 26.07
CA GLY A 168 7.29 -13.42 24.67
C GLY A 168 8.34 -12.89 23.71
N LYS A 169 9.21 -11.98 24.14
CA LYS A 169 10.21 -11.29 23.32
C LYS A 169 9.63 -10.63 22.07
N CYS A 170 8.33 -10.34 22.10
CA CYS A 170 7.65 -9.76 20.95
C CYS A 170 8.19 -8.36 20.64
N VAL A 171 8.62 -7.63 21.68
CA VAL A 171 9.22 -6.29 21.55
C VAL A 171 10.51 -6.28 20.73
N ASP A 172 11.20 -7.39 20.58
CA ASP A 172 12.43 -7.46 19.79
C ASP A 172 12.17 -7.10 18.31
N CYS A 173 10.98 -7.46 17.80
CA CYS A 173 10.52 -7.10 16.45
C CYS A 173 9.43 -6.03 16.47
N HIS A 174 8.50 -6.10 17.45
CA HIS A 174 7.36 -5.19 17.58
C HIS A 174 7.66 -4.03 18.55
N ARG A 175 8.57 -3.15 18.16
CA ARG A 175 9.04 -2.02 18.96
C ARG A 175 8.58 -0.66 18.40
N GLY A 176 8.80 0.37 19.19
CA GLY A 176 8.44 1.74 18.84
C GLY A 176 6.94 2.04 19.03
N PRO A 177 6.52 3.29 18.77
CA PRO A 177 5.16 3.72 18.97
C PRO A 177 4.16 3.03 18.03
N GLU A 178 4.61 2.62 16.84
CA GLU A 178 3.82 1.88 15.85
C GLU A 178 3.83 0.37 16.07
N LEU A 179 4.52 -0.12 17.12
CA LEU A 179 4.71 -1.55 17.42
C LEU A 179 5.27 -2.36 16.23
N THR A 180 6.10 -1.73 15.41
CA THR A 180 6.78 -2.37 14.28
C THR A 180 8.19 -1.83 14.13
N ALA A 181 9.15 -2.70 13.83
CA ALA A 181 10.51 -2.30 13.48
C ALA A 181 10.58 -1.50 12.17
N SER A 182 9.53 -1.62 11.33
CA SER A 182 9.38 -0.88 10.07
C SER A 182 8.72 0.50 10.24
N GLY A 183 8.37 0.90 11.46
CA GLY A 183 7.84 2.24 11.74
C GLY A 183 8.87 3.34 11.52
N LEU A 184 8.38 4.56 11.22
CA LEU A 184 9.23 5.70 10.87
C LEU A 184 10.29 6.01 11.94
N GLU A 185 9.94 5.94 13.22
CA GLU A 185 10.86 6.21 14.33
C GLU A 185 11.92 5.08 14.47
N SER A 186 11.52 3.83 14.25
CA SER A 186 12.44 2.70 14.21
C SER A 186 13.38 2.81 13.00
N PHE A 187 12.86 3.25 11.87
CA PHE A 187 13.60 3.42 10.62
C PHE A 187 14.65 4.55 10.69
N LYS A 188 14.36 5.61 11.41
CA LYS A 188 15.32 6.70 11.66
C LYS A 188 16.50 6.23 12.51
N ALA A 189 16.27 5.30 13.43
CA ALA A 189 17.28 4.76 14.32
C ALA A 189 18.18 3.70 13.65
N ASP A 190 17.67 3.01 12.61
CA ASP A 190 18.34 1.87 11.97
C ASP A 190 18.63 2.15 10.49
N ARG A 191 19.88 2.54 10.20
CA ARG A 191 20.31 2.86 8.82
C ARG A 191 20.39 1.65 7.89
N GLU A 192 20.49 0.44 8.42
CA GLU A 192 20.62 -0.79 7.61
C GLU A 192 19.30 -1.18 6.93
N HIS A 193 18.16 -0.73 7.42
CA HIS A 193 16.85 -0.98 6.81
C HIS A 193 16.56 -0.13 5.56
N ARG A 194 17.41 0.79 5.16
CA ARG A 194 17.23 1.60 3.95
C ARG A 194 17.20 0.79 2.66
N GLU A 195 17.79 -0.39 2.64
CA GLU A 195 17.80 -1.28 1.46
C GLU A 195 16.43 -1.90 1.15
N GLN A 196 15.52 -1.97 2.12
CA GLN A 196 14.16 -2.51 1.89
C GLN A 196 13.23 -1.55 1.13
N VAL A 197 13.60 -0.29 0.97
CA VAL A 197 12.85 0.70 0.17
C VAL A 197 12.95 0.43 -1.35
N GLU A 198 13.85 -0.45 -1.79
CA GLU A 198 14.02 -0.82 -3.20
C GLU A 198 12.88 -1.65 -3.81
N LEU A 199 11.89 -2.08 -3.03
CA LEU A 199 10.79 -2.92 -3.56
C LEU A 199 9.84 -2.16 -4.50
N MET A 200 9.86 -0.83 -4.51
CA MET A 200 9.00 -0.04 -5.38
C MET A 200 9.76 0.46 -6.60
N ARG A 201 9.96 -0.43 -7.57
CA ARG A 201 10.47 -0.04 -8.89
C ARG A 201 9.31 0.41 -9.78
N VAL A 202 9.47 1.57 -10.37
CA VAL A 202 8.54 2.13 -11.35
C VAL A 202 9.20 2.25 -12.71
N HIS A 203 8.40 2.35 -13.76
CA HIS A 203 8.87 2.51 -15.13
C HIS A 203 8.47 3.89 -15.66
N GLU A 204 9.34 4.49 -16.49
CA GLU A 204 9.12 5.73 -17.21
C GLU A 204 9.48 5.60 -18.71
#